data_d905fcbc83dbce9143700645a3c0784c
#
_entry.id   d905fcbc83dbce9143700645a3c0784c
#
_cell.length_a   1.000
_cell.length_b   1.000
_cell.length_c   1.000
_cell.angle_alpha   90.00
_cell.angle_beta   90.00
_cell.angle_gamma   90.00
#
_symmetry.space_group_name_H-M   'P 1'
#
loop_
_entity.id
_entity.type
_entity.pdbx_description
1 polymer ?
#
loop_
_entity_poly.entity_id
_entity_poly.type
_entity_poly.pdbx_seq_one_letter_code
_entity_poly.pdbx_strand_id
1 'polypeptide(L)'
;LYVGRRKHALEHITAAYENGFSPFSTGCHIIIADGLKGTDEAYVTVPGGELVQEAKIGKALMDADIVISLNHFKRSRATGFGGAIKNIGMGGGSRAGKMEMHHDGKPHISERKCIGCGACVRICAHGAPIIENKKAHIDLDKCVGCGRCIGACPMDAVKPPADGSSMEALNKKMAEYAWAILHGRPAFHISLIVDVSPYCD
;
A
#
# COMPACT_ATOMS: atom_id res chain seq x y z
N LEU A 1 1.61 -2.79 4.02
CA LEU A 1 1.03 -4.09 3.63
C LEU A 1 1.94 -5.28 3.86
N TYR A 2 3.22 -5.11 3.64
CA TYR A 2 4.20 -6.20 3.76
C TYR A 2 4.81 -6.24 5.15
N VAL A 3 5.23 -7.45 5.55
CA VAL A 3 6.05 -7.65 6.75
C VAL A 3 7.34 -6.84 6.60
N GLY A 4 7.76 -6.17 7.62
CA GLY A 4 8.96 -5.35 7.61
C GLY A 4 8.63 -3.88 7.81
N ARG A 5 8.86 -3.36 8.97
CA ARG A 5 9.01 -1.96 9.42
C ARG A 5 8.18 -0.87 8.70
N ARG A 6 7.03 -1.22 8.11
CA ARG A 6 6.13 -0.31 7.35
C ARG A 6 4.66 -0.53 7.67
N LYS A 7 4.35 -1.02 8.87
CA LYS A 7 2.97 -1.26 9.31
C LYS A 7 2.26 0.03 9.73
N HIS A 8 3.00 0.96 10.29
CA HIS A 8 2.51 2.27 10.70
C HIS A 8 3.59 3.35 10.45
N ALA A 9 3.20 4.62 10.52
CA ALA A 9 4.05 5.73 10.12
C ALA A 9 5.37 5.79 10.90
N LEU A 10 5.36 5.54 12.21
CA LEU A 10 6.57 5.64 13.03
C LEU A 10 7.64 4.62 12.61
N GLU A 11 7.25 3.36 12.39
CA GLU A 11 8.17 2.35 11.85
C GLU A 11 8.69 2.73 10.47
N HIS A 12 7.81 3.27 9.63
CA HIS A 12 8.17 3.65 8.27
C HIS A 12 9.14 4.84 8.23
N ILE A 13 8.93 5.86 9.09
CA ILE A 13 9.84 6.98 9.23
C ILE A 13 11.18 6.52 9.79
N THR A 14 11.20 5.64 10.80
CA THR A 14 12.43 5.07 11.34
C THR A 14 13.20 4.32 10.25
N ALA A 15 12.51 3.50 9.45
CA ALA A 15 13.13 2.80 8.33
C ALA A 15 13.69 3.78 7.29
N ALA A 16 13.00 4.90 7.01
CA ALA A 16 13.50 5.94 6.12
C ALA A 16 14.78 6.57 6.66
N TYR A 17 14.84 6.90 7.94
CA TYR A 17 16.02 7.49 8.60
C TYR A 17 17.22 6.55 8.55
N GLU A 18 17.03 5.28 8.83
CA GLU A 18 18.09 4.27 8.77
C GLU A 18 18.64 4.04 7.35
N ASN A 19 17.84 4.36 6.34
CA ASN A 19 18.25 4.33 4.93
C ASN A 19 18.71 5.70 4.40
N GLY A 20 19.02 6.65 5.28
CA GLY A 20 19.57 7.95 4.92
C GLY A 20 18.54 9.01 4.53
N PHE A 21 17.24 8.72 4.56
CA PHE A 21 16.20 9.70 4.29
C PHE A 21 15.77 10.38 5.60
N SER A 22 16.33 11.55 5.86
CA SER A 22 15.98 12.38 7.02
C SER A 22 15.86 13.85 6.61
N PRO A 23 15.21 14.72 7.40
CA PRO A 23 15.18 16.16 7.10
C PRO A 23 16.58 16.77 6.96
N PHE A 24 17.57 16.23 7.68
CA PHE A 24 18.95 16.72 7.63
C PHE A 24 19.68 16.32 6.34
N SER A 25 19.43 15.12 5.82
CA SER A 25 20.07 14.62 4.62
C SER A 25 19.37 15.04 3.33
N THR A 26 18.05 15.17 3.37
CA THR A 26 17.23 15.50 2.20
C THR A 26 16.88 16.98 2.08
N GLY A 27 17.04 17.75 3.17
CA GLY A 27 16.62 19.15 3.24
C GLY A 27 15.10 19.37 3.25
N CYS A 28 14.30 18.32 3.42
CA CYS A 28 12.84 18.39 3.44
C CYS A 28 12.24 17.47 4.50
N HIS A 29 11.03 17.76 4.94
CA HIS A 29 10.31 16.91 5.88
C HIS A 29 9.81 15.62 5.24
N ILE A 30 9.78 14.53 6.04
CA ILE A 30 9.26 13.25 5.61
C ILE A 30 7.83 13.11 6.13
N ILE A 31 6.91 12.84 5.22
CA ILE A 31 5.50 12.63 5.50
C ILE A 31 5.09 11.25 5.01
N ILE A 32 4.41 10.48 5.86
CA ILE A 32 3.76 9.23 5.46
C ILE A 32 2.34 9.57 5.02
N ALA A 33 2.11 9.51 3.73
CA ALA A 33 0.94 10.11 3.09
C ALA A 33 -0.41 9.52 3.52
N ASP A 34 -0.46 8.26 3.95
CA ASP A 34 -1.66 7.60 4.45
C ASP A 34 -1.79 7.62 6.00
N GLY A 35 -1.06 8.53 6.65
CA GLY A 35 -1.17 8.84 8.07
C GLY A 35 -0.60 7.77 9.00
N LEU A 36 -0.82 7.96 10.30
CA LEU A 36 -0.21 7.15 11.36
C LEU A 36 -0.51 5.65 11.22
N LYS A 37 -1.71 5.30 10.79
CA LYS A 37 -2.19 3.90 10.70
C LYS A 37 -2.39 3.40 9.27
N GLY A 38 -1.99 4.18 8.26
CA GLY A 38 -2.18 3.84 6.84
C GLY A 38 -3.63 3.89 6.37
N THR A 39 -4.46 4.70 7.01
CA THR A 39 -5.91 4.80 6.76
C THR A 39 -6.39 6.24 6.56
N ASP A 40 -5.47 7.18 6.48
CA ASP A 40 -5.77 8.56 6.09
C ASP A 40 -5.71 8.65 4.56
N GLU A 41 -6.87 8.61 3.93
CA GLU A 41 -6.98 8.43 2.49
C GLU A 41 -7.97 9.39 1.84
N ALA A 42 -7.69 9.75 0.60
CA ALA A 42 -8.58 10.41 -0.31
C ALA A 42 -9.10 9.42 -1.34
N TYR A 43 -10.36 9.57 -1.72
CA TYR A 43 -11.01 8.79 -2.76
C TYR A 43 -11.05 9.62 -4.03
N VAL A 44 -10.46 9.10 -5.10
CA VAL A 44 -10.34 9.80 -6.39
C VAL A 44 -10.99 8.97 -7.48
N THR A 45 -12.03 9.53 -8.09
CA THR A 45 -12.69 8.89 -9.24
C THR A 45 -11.73 8.74 -10.41
N VAL A 46 -11.77 7.60 -11.09
CA VAL A 46 -10.98 7.29 -12.29
C VAL A 46 -11.92 7.15 -13.49
N PRO A 47 -12.23 8.25 -14.18
CA PRO A 47 -13.15 8.21 -15.31
C PRO A 47 -12.62 7.30 -16.42
N GLY A 48 -13.42 6.32 -16.83
CA GLY A 48 -13.02 5.34 -17.82
C GLY A 48 -12.02 4.29 -17.32
N GLY A 49 -11.79 4.20 -16.01
CA GLY A 49 -10.97 3.14 -15.41
C GLY A 49 -11.57 1.76 -15.74
N GLU A 50 -10.73 0.86 -16.20
CA GLU A 50 -11.15 -0.51 -16.57
C GLU A 50 -11.34 -1.37 -15.32
N LEU A 51 -10.45 -1.24 -14.33
CA LEU A 51 -10.43 -2.05 -13.12
C LEU A 51 -10.64 -1.25 -11.84
N VAL A 52 -10.34 0.06 -11.84
CA VAL A 52 -10.47 0.94 -10.68
C VAL A 52 -11.42 2.08 -11.02
N GLN A 53 -12.58 2.12 -10.37
CA GLN A 53 -13.53 3.23 -10.54
C GLN A 53 -13.23 4.39 -9.59
N GLU A 54 -12.68 4.07 -8.40
CA GLU A 54 -12.33 5.02 -7.38
C GLU A 54 -11.04 4.58 -6.67
N ALA A 55 -9.97 5.34 -6.86
CA ALA A 55 -8.66 5.05 -6.28
C ALA A 55 -8.57 5.57 -4.83
N LYS A 56 -8.01 4.75 -3.93
CA LYS A 56 -7.78 5.05 -2.52
C LYS A 56 -6.34 5.48 -2.31
N ILE A 57 -6.11 6.78 -2.25
CA ILE A 57 -4.78 7.39 -2.27
C ILE A 57 -4.45 7.99 -0.91
N GLY A 58 -3.17 7.92 -0.49
CA GLY A 58 -2.72 8.58 0.73
C GLY A 58 -3.04 10.07 0.70
N LYS A 59 -3.76 10.55 1.72
CA LYS A 59 -4.37 11.89 1.71
C LYS A 59 -3.34 13.01 1.52
N ALA A 60 -2.22 12.98 2.24
CA ALA A 60 -1.21 14.04 2.14
C ALA A 60 -0.60 14.15 0.73
N LEU A 61 -0.60 13.07 -0.07
CA LEU A 61 -0.18 13.14 -1.46
C LEU A 61 -1.20 13.88 -2.33
N MET A 62 -2.48 13.76 -2.00
CA MET A 62 -3.55 14.48 -2.71
C MET A 62 -3.65 15.94 -2.31
N ASP A 63 -3.18 16.30 -1.10
CA ASP A 63 -3.12 17.68 -0.63
C ASP A 63 -1.94 18.48 -1.25
N ALA A 64 -1.01 17.80 -1.95
CA ALA A 64 0.11 18.45 -2.62
C ALA A 64 -0.31 19.12 -3.94
N ASP A 65 0.15 20.34 -4.18
CA ASP A 65 -0.12 21.09 -5.41
C ASP A 65 0.68 20.58 -6.61
N ILE A 66 1.92 20.13 -6.35
CA ILE A 66 2.88 19.66 -7.36
C ILE A 66 3.45 18.30 -6.94
N VAL A 67 3.59 17.41 -7.89
CA VAL A 67 4.21 16.10 -7.64
C VAL A 67 5.53 15.98 -8.40
N ILE A 68 6.63 15.90 -7.65
CA ILE A 68 7.94 15.56 -8.22
C ILE A 68 8.33 14.17 -7.73
N SER A 69 8.45 13.20 -8.64
CA SER A 69 8.84 11.86 -8.27
C SER A 69 10.32 11.60 -8.60
N LEU A 70 11.07 11.19 -7.60
CA LEU A 70 12.44 10.71 -7.75
C LEU A 70 12.43 9.18 -7.69
N ASN A 71 12.81 8.54 -8.79
CA ASN A 71 12.64 7.11 -8.97
C ASN A 71 13.97 6.42 -9.21
N HIS A 72 14.19 5.29 -8.55
CA HIS A 72 15.24 4.36 -8.94
C HIS A 72 14.65 3.35 -9.94
N PHE A 73 15.24 3.26 -11.13
CA PHE A 73 14.84 2.31 -12.15
C PHE A 73 15.42 0.93 -11.82
N LYS A 74 14.59 -0.09 -11.74
CA LYS A 74 15.02 -1.46 -11.45
C LYS A 74 14.14 -2.51 -12.13
N ARG A 75 14.61 -3.75 -12.21
CA ARG A 75 13.79 -4.88 -12.66
C ARG A 75 12.66 -5.15 -11.67
N SER A 76 11.56 -5.65 -12.18
CA SER A 76 10.41 -6.07 -11.38
C SER A 76 9.80 -7.34 -11.96
N ARG A 77 9.53 -8.33 -11.10
CA ARG A 77 8.92 -9.60 -11.53
C ARG A 77 7.49 -9.40 -12.05
N ALA A 78 6.74 -8.48 -11.45
CA ALA A 78 5.34 -8.26 -11.79
C ALA A 78 5.13 -7.32 -12.98
N THR A 79 6.07 -6.39 -13.24
CA THR A 79 5.92 -5.31 -14.23
C THR A 79 7.00 -5.31 -15.31
N GLY A 80 7.89 -6.31 -15.31
CA GLY A 80 9.11 -6.29 -16.14
C GLY A 80 10.16 -5.34 -15.57
N PHE A 81 9.81 -4.08 -15.36
CA PHE A 81 10.63 -3.07 -14.68
C PHE A 81 9.78 -2.22 -13.72
N GLY A 82 10.43 -1.50 -12.82
CA GLY A 82 9.82 -0.51 -11.92
C GLY A 82 10.46 0.86 -12.17
N GLY A 83 9.62 1.88 -12.31
CA GLY A 83 9.99 3.27 -12.51
C GLY A 83 8.87 4.18 -11.98
N ALA A 84 8.68 5.36 -12.58
CA ALA A 84 7.76 6.38 -12.10
C ALA A 84 6.31 5.87 -11.91
N ILE A 85 5.72 5.23 -12.92
CA ILE A 85 4.33 4.74 -12.86
C ILE A 85 4.14 3.77 -11.70
N LYS A 86 5.05 2.79 -11.54
CA LYS A 86 4.97 1.84 -10.43
C LYS A 86 5.17 2.52 -9.08
N ASN A 87 6.15 3.41 -8.97
CA ASN A 87 6.45 4.09 -7.71
C ASN A 87 5.29 5.01 -7.30
N ILE A 88 4.70 5.74 -8.22
CA ILE A 88 3.57 6.63 -7.96
C ILE A 88 2.31 5.81 -7.69
N GLY A 89 1.92 4.92 -8.60
CA GLY A 89 0.67 4.16 -8.48
C GLY A 89 0.66 3.27 -7.24
N MET A 90 1.66 2.39 -7.09
CA MET A 90 1.74 1.51 -5.92
C MET A 90 2.13 2.27 -4.66
N GLY A 91 3.10 3.19 -4.76
CA GLY A 91 3.59 3.96 -3.61
C GLY A 91 2.56 4.94 -3.06
N GLY A 92 1.80 5.60 -3.91
CA GLY A 92 0.80 6.60 -3.53
C GLY A 92 -0.52 6.03 -3.03
N GLY A 93 -0.85 4.77 -3.35
CA GLY A 93 -2.02 4.11 -2.78
C GLY A 93 -1.96 4.06 -1.25
N SER A 94 -3.10 4.32 -0.59
CA SER A 94 -3.26 4.06 0.84
C SER A 94 -3.09 2.58 1.15
N ARG A 95 -3.16 2.17 2.41
CA ARG A 95 -3.16 0.73 2.74
C ARG A 95 -4.28 -0.01 2.02
N ALA A 96 -5.49 0.54 2.00
CA ALA A 96 -6.61 -0.06 1.29
C ALA A 96 -6.39 -0.07 -0.22
N GLY A 97 -5.84 1.00 -0.79
CA GLY A 97 -5.47 1.08 -2.20
C GLY A 97 -4.43 0.02 -2.60
N LYS A 98 -3.39 -0.17 -1.77
CA LYS A 98 -2.41 -1.24 -1.99
C LYS A 98 -3.04 -2.64 -1.93
N MET A 99 -4.00 -2.84 -1.03
CA MET A 99 -4.77 -4.09 -0.95
C MET A 99 -5.57 -4.34 -2.23
N GLU A 100 -6.27 -3.32 -2.73
CA GLU A 100 -7.06 -3.40 -3.96
C GLU A 100 -6.21 -3.67 -5.20
N MET A 101 -5.04 -3.04 -5.30
CA MET A 101 -4.13 -3.30 -6.43
C MET A 101 -3.61 -4.73 -6.44
N HIS A 102 -3.20 -5.25 -5.29
CA HIS A 102 -2.60 -6.58 -5.20
C HIS A 102 -3.62 -7.73 -5.24
N HIS A 103 -4.80 -7.51 -4.66
CA HIS A 103 -5.77 -8.60 -4.44
C HIS A 103 -7.13 -7.96 -4.28
N ASP A 104 -8.10 -8.16 -4.87
CA ASP A 104 -9.45 -7.58 -4.72
C ASP A 104 -9.84 -7.04 -3.31
N GLY A 105 -8.83 -6.61 -2.57
CA GLY A 105 -8.91 -5.82 -1.33
C GLY A 105 -9.18 -6.60 -0.04
N LYS A 106 -9.26 -7.94 -0.04
CA LYS A 106 -9.63 -8.69 1.18
C LYS A 106 -8.47 -9.53 1.73
N PRO A 107 -8.08 -9.39 3.00
CA PRO A 107 -6.99 -10.15 3.60
C PRO A 107 -7.40 -11.56 4.00
N HIS A 108 -6.43 -12.46 4.21
CA HIS A 108 -6.62 -13.76 4.83
C HIS A 108 -5.82 -13.89 6.14
N ILE A 109 -6.13 -14.87 6.95
CA ILE A 109 -5.42 -15.15 8.20
C ILE A 109 -4.73 -16.52 8.13
N SER A 110 -3.42 -16.51 8.34
CA SER A 110 -2.63 -17.74 8.46
C SER A 110 -2.92 -18.40 9.81
N GLU A 111 -3.60 -19.53 9.80
CA GLU A 111 -3.91 -20.31 11.02
C GLU A 111 -2.65 -20.71 11.77
N ARG A 112 -1.57 -21.07 11.05
CA ARG A 112 -0.29 -21.46 11.66
C ARG A 112 0.31 -20.35 12.53
N LYS A 113 0.15 -19.08 12.12
CA LYS A 113 0.68 -17.91 12.84
C LYS A 113 -0.32 -17.30 13.81
N CYS A 114 -1.60 -17.56 13.65
CA CYS A 114 -2.64 -16.98 14.48
C CYS A 114 -2.61 -17.61 15.89
N ILE A 115 -2.59 -16.77 16.91
CA ILE A 115 -2.65 -17.16 18.32
C ILE A 115 -4.01 -16.82 18.98
N GLY A 116 -4.99 -16.39 18.21
CA GLY A 116 -6.34 -16.07 18.70
C GLY A 116 -6.42 -14.85 19.64
N CYS A 117 -5.45 -13.93 19.58
CA CYS A 117 -5.36 -12.79 20.52
C CYS A 117 -6.46 -11.72 20.38
N GLY A 118 -7.29 -11.77 19.33
CA GLY A 118 -8.39 -10.84 19.10
C GLY A 118 -8.02 -9.44 18.63
N ALA A 119 -6.75 -9.13 18.37
CA ALA A 119 -6.35 -7.79 17.93
C ALA A 119 -7.03 -7.36 16.63
N CYS A 120 -7.18 -8.28 15.66
CA CYS A 120 -7.90 -8.04 14.41
C CYS A 120 -9.39 -7.78 14.62
N VAL A 121 -10.01 -8.46 15.59
CA VAL A 121 -11.44 -8.27 15.95
C VAL A 121 -11.64 -6.87 16.53
N ARG A 122 -10.83 -6.50 17.52
CA ARG A 122 -10.95 -5.18 18.20
C ARG A 122 -10.77 -3.99 17.29
N ILE A 123 -9.93 -4.11 16.24
CA ILE A 123 -9.66 -3.00 15.32
C ILE A 123 -10.67 -2.89 14.18
N CYS A 124 -11.45 -3.93 13.92
CA CYS A 124 -12.36 -3.99 12.79
C CYS A 124 -13.69 -3.29 13.10
N ALA A 125 -13.97 -2.20 12.37
CA ALA A 125 -15.26 -1.50 12.50
C ALA A 125 -16.45 -2.28 11.90
N HIS A 126 -16.18 -3.30 11.08
CA HIS A 126 -17.21 -4.05 10.35
C HIS A 126 -17.45 -5.46 10.91
N GLY A 127 -16.77 -5.83 12.00
CA GLY A 127 -16.92 -7.15 12.60
C GLY A 127 -16.54 -8.33 11.68
N ALA A 128 -15.71 -8.08 10.67
CA ALA A 128 -15.32 -9.12 9.70
C ALA A 128 -14.40 -10.22 10.27
N PRO A 129 -13.40 -9.93 11.13
CA PRO A 129 -12.63 -11.00 11.78
C PRO A 129 -13.42 -11.65 12.89
N ILE A 130 -13.52 -12.97 12.86
CA ILE A 130 -14.23 -13.82 13.84
C ILE A 130 -13.21 -14.79 14.44
N ILE A 131 -13.35 -15.11 15.74
CA ILE A 131 -12.49 -16.11 16.41
C ILE A 131 -13.30 -17.36 16.67
N GLU A 132 -12.86 -18.48 16.14
CA GLU A 132 -13.39 -19.82 16.40
C GLU A 132 -12.22 -20.76 16.70
N ASN A 133 -12.39 -21.65 17.66
CA ASN A 133 -11.36 -22.62 18.05
C ASN A 133 -9.96 -22.01 18.29
N LYS A 134 -9.92 -20.84 18.94
CA LYS A 134 -8.68 -20.07 19.21
C LYS A 134 -7.93 -19.60 17.96
N LYS A 135 -8.56 -19.58 16.80
CA LYS A 135 -8.04 -19.06 15.54
C LYS A 135 -9.00 -18.01 14.99
N ALA A 136 -8.45 -17.01 14.34
CA ALA A 136 -9.26 -16.02 13.66
C ALA A 136 -9.38 -16.35 12.18
N HIS A 137 -10.54 -16.07 11.60
CA HIS A 137 -10.80 -16.05 10.15
C HIS A 137 -11.53 -14.76 9.78
N ILE A 138 -11.61 -14.45 8.49
CA ILE A 138 -12.26 -13.25 8.00
C ILE A 138 -13.55 -13.62 7.26
N ASP A 139 -14.64 -13.07 7.75
CA ASP A 139 -15.92 -13.06 7.03
C ASP A 139 -15.77 -12.08 5.85
N LEU A 140 -15.66 -12.65 4.64
CA LEU A 140 -15.41 -11.87 3.44
C LEU A 140 -16.61 -11.01 3.02
N ASP A 141 -17.81 -11.34 3.45
CA ASP A 141 -19.02 -10.56 3.12
C ASP A 141 -19.06 -9.25 3.92
N LYS A 142 -18.51 -9.26 5.14
CA LYS A 142 -18.40 -8.08 5.99
C LYS A 142 -17.12 -7.28 5.74
N CYS A 143 -16.13 -7.89 5.08
CA CYS A 143 -14.82 -7.27 4.89
C CYS A 143 -14.84 -6.22 3.78
N VAL A 144 -14.52 -4.98 4.12
CA VAL A 144 -14.39 -3.85 3.17
C VAL A 144 -12.96 -3.64 2.67
N GLY A 145 -12.02 -4.52 2.97
CA GLY A 145 -10.64 -4.46 2.45
C GLY A 145 -9.75 -3.34 3.01
N CYS A 146 -10.12 -2.64 4.07
CA CYS A 146 -9.33 -1.51 4.61
C CYS A 146 -7.94 -1.88 5.17
N GLY A 147 -7.65 -3.16 5.40
CA GLY A 147 -6.35 -3.67 5.85
C GLY A 147 -5.93 -3.30 7.29
N ARG A 148 -6.78 -2.67 8.11
CA ARG A 148 -6.45 -2.30 9.51
C ARG A 148 -5.99 -3.48 10.34
N CYS A 149 -6.59 -4.65 10.15
CA CYS A 149 -6.25 -5.89 10.85
C CYS A 149 -4.83 -6.38 10.54
N ILE A 150 -4.30 -6.08 9.35
CA ILE A 150 -2.90 -6.40 8.98
C ILE A 150 -1.95 -5.62 9.89
N GLY A 151 -2.16 -4.31 10.03
CA GLY A 151 -1.35 -3.45 10.89
C GLY A 151 -1.46 -3.77 12.38
N ALA A 152 -2.61 -4.27 12.82
CA ALA A 152 -2.88 -4.58 14.23
C ALA A 152 -2.37 -5.97 14.67
N CYS A 153 -2.05 -6.87 13.74
CA CYS A 153 -1.66 -8.24 14.08
C CYS A 153 -0.22 -8.32 14.59
N PRO A 154 0.02 -8.67 15.88
CA PRO A 154 1.37 -8.76 16.42
C PRO A 154 2.18 -9.94 15.86
N MET A 155 1.48 -10.97 15.35
CA MET A 155 2.08 -12.20 14.84
C MET A 155 2.27 -12.22 13.32
N ASP A 156 1.95 -11.13 12.63
CA ASP A 156 1.91 -11.09 11.17
C ASP A 156 1.11 -12.24 10.54
N ALA A 157 0.06 -12.65 11.24
CA ALA A 157 -0.82 -13.73 10.77
C ALA A 157 -1.82 -13.25 9.71
N VAL A 158 -2.24 -11.97 9.79
CA VAL A 158 -3.14 -11.37 8.80
C VAL A 158 -2.32 -10.87 7.63
N LYS A 159 -2.63 -11.36 6.45
CA LYS A 159 -1.89 -11.08 5.21
C LYS A 159 -2.84 -10.78 4.06
N PRO A 160 -2.35 -10.10 3.01
CA PRO A 160 -3.01 -10.14 1.71
C PRO A 160 -3.16 -11.58 1.23
N PRO A 161 -4.16 -11.93 0.41
CA PRO A 161 -4.32 -13.28 -0.16
C PRO A 161 -3.06 -13.72 -0.92
N ALA A 162 -2.83 -15.04 -0.98
CA ALA A 162 -1.73 -15.60 -1.75
C ALA A 162 -2.00 -15.53 -3.26
N ASP A 163 -3.26 -15.68 -3.63
CA ASP A 163 -3.73 -15.63 -5.01
C ASP A 163 -4.00 -14.16 -5.37
N GLY A 164 -2.96 -13.47 -5.82
CA GLY A 164 -3.03 -12.07 -6.22
C GLY A 164 -3.77 -11.86 -7.54
N SER A 165 -4.11 -10.61 -7.82
CA SER A 165 -4.50 -10.19 -9.17
C SER A 165 -3.48 -10.70 -10.19
N SER A 166 -3.92 -11.06 -11.38
CA SER A 166 -2.97 -11.38 -12.45
C SER A 166 -1.96 -10.24 -12.61
N MET A 167 -0.76 -10.54 -13.11
CA MET A 167 0.25 -9.49 -13.34
C MET A 167 -0.29 -8.38 -14.25
N GLU A 168 -1.14 -8.74 -15.21
CA GLU A 168 -1.79 -7.78 -16.08
C GLU A 168 -2.75 -6.87 -15.32
N ALA A 169 -3.65 -7.44 -14.51
CA ALA A 169 -4.58 -6.66 -13.70
C ALA A 169 -3.87 -5.76 -12.69
N LEU A 170 -2.80 -6.26 -12.05
CA LEU A 170 -1.96 -5.45 -11.18
C LEU A 170 -1.35 -4.25 -11.91
N ASN A 171 -0.83 -4.45 -13.13
CA ASN A 171 -0.23 -3.39 -13.93
C ASN A 171 -1.26 -2.34 -14.34
N LYS A 172 -2.44 -2.76 -14.79
CA LYS A 172 -3.55 -1.86 -15.13
C LYS A 172 -3.97 -1.03 -13.91
N LYS A 173 -4.24 -1.68 -12.77
CA LYS A 173 -4.60 -0.98 -11.53
C LYS A 173 -3.53 0.03 -11.10
N MET A 174 -2.24 -0.32 -11.18
CA MET A 174 -1.16 0.62 -10.86
C MET A 174 -1.13 1.83 -11.78
N ALA A 175 -1.39 1.64 -13.08
CA ALA A 175 -1.46 2.74 -14.05
C ALA A 175 -2.65 3.67 -13.76
N GLU A 176 -3.82 3.09 -13.46
CA GLU A 176 -5.03 3.83 -13.08
C GLU A 176 -4.83 4.63 -11.78
N TYR A 177 -4.17 4.04 -10.77
CA TYR A 177 -3.79 4.74 -9.55
C TYR A 177 -2.78 5.87 -9.82
N ALA A 178 -1.77 5.64 -10.67
CA ALA A 178 -0.83 6.69 -11.05
C ALA A 178 -1.54 7.84 -11.77
N TRP A 179 -2.46 7.53 -12.67
CA TRP A 179 -3.30 8.53 -13.33
C TRP A 179 -4.11 9.34 -12.30
N ALA A 180 -4.78 8.69 -11.37
CA ALA A 180 -5.58 9.34 -10.35
C ALA A 180 -4.76 10.31 -9.46
N ILE A 181 -3.50 9.97 -9.20
CA ILE A 181 -2.60 10.83 -8.42
C ILE A 181 -2.15 12.05 -9.22
N LEU A 182 -1.87 11.87 -10.50
CA LEU A 182 -1.20 12.90 -11.32
C LEU A 182 -2.18 13.79 -12.10
N HIS A 183 -3.39 13.29 -12.37
CA HIS A 183 -4.35 14.01 -13.20
C HIS A 183 -4.71 15.36 -12.62
N GLY A 184 -4.67 16.39 -13.47
CA GLY A 184 -5.08 17.75 -13.12
C GLY A 184 -4.09 18.54 -12.27
N ARG A 185 -2.85 18.03 -12.07
CA ARG A 185 -1.80 18.76 -11.35
C ARG A 185 -0.45 18.72 -12.07
N PRO A 186 0.40 19.75 -11.89
CA PRO A 186 1.77 19.72 -12.40
C PRO A 186 2.57 18.56 -11.82
N ALA A 187 3.25 17.81 -12.69
CA ALA A 187 4.09 16.69 -12.25
C ALA A 187 5.38 16.62 -13.06
N PHE A 188 6.45 16.19 -12.41
CA PHE A 188 7.74 15.93 -13.05
C PHE A 188 8.36 14.64 -12.49
N HIS A 189 9.01 13.87 -13.38
CA HIS A 189 9.52 12.55 -13.02
C HIS A 189 11.01 12.44 -13.35
N ILE A 190 11.82 12.16 -12.34
CA ILE A 190 13.25 11.92 -12.46
C ILE A 190 13.49 10.43 -12.22
N SER A 191 14.09 9.74 -13.18
CA SER A 191 14.44 8.32 -13.02
C SER A 191 15.98 8.17 -13.02
N LEU A 192 16.50 7.65 -11.92
CA LEU A 192 17.91 7.28 -11.78
C LEU A 192 18.08 5.85 -12.29
N ILE A 193 18.95 5.69 -13.28
CA ILE A 193 19.30 4.40 -13.88
C ILE A 193 20.73 4.07 -13.47
N VAL A 194 20.89 3.69 -12.21
CA VAL A 194 22.17 3.34 -11.59
C VAL A 194 21.98 2.04 -10.81
N ASP A 195 23.00 1.20 -10.77
CA ASP A 195 23.01 -0.06 -9.99
C ASP A 195 21.73 -0.88 -10.18
N VAL A 196 21.34 -1.09 -11.44
CA VAL A 196 20.07 -1.77 -11.78
C VAL A 196 20.07 -3.19 -11.23
N SER A 197 19.31 -3.41 -10.14
CA SER A 197 19.15 -4.71 -9.55
C SER A 197 18.23 -5.61 -10.40
N PRO A 198 18.55 -6.91 -10.58
CA PRO A 198 17.68 -7.86 -11.24
C PRO A 198 16.50 -8.27 -10.33
N TYR A 199 16.50 -7.88 -9.06
CA TYR A 199 15.49 -8.22 -8.08
C TYR A 199 14.64 -7.01 -7.69
N CYS A 200 13.47 -7.29 -7.19
CA CYS A 200 12.60 -6.30 -6.55
C CYS A 200 12.91 -6.33 -5.05
N ASP A 201 13.74 -5.43 -4.59
CA ASP A 201 14.11 -5.31 -3.18
C ASP A 201 12.94 -4.77 -2.33
#